data_f3ff6cb7af32353317a622165f3e974f
#
_entry.id   f3ff6cb7af32353317a622165f3e974f
#
_cell.length_a   1.000
_cell.length_b   1.000
_cell.length_c   1.000
_cell.angle_alpha   90.00
_cell.angle_beta   90.00
_cell.angle_gamma   90.00
#
_symmetry.space_group_name_H-M   'P 1'
#
loop_
_entity.id
_entity.type
_entity.pdbx_description
1 polymer ?
#
loop_
_entity_poly.entity_id
_entity_poly.type
_entity_poly.pdbx_seq_one_letter_code
_entity_poly.pdbx_strand_id
1 'polypeptide(L)'
;MTRKDGSLVSETWHKYYDAPARTHGRACFGCDVWRKRMLSLARQAHDYVADGIIYDQLATRSPMFCYSPDHGHPVPAVVVEQDRLDFITEIRNAMSAIDPEFVVMTEGVADYELGCINIFHGCSFDVYPPDQKAMEDRMTGRSGATWFPEMLEYTFPDLLMTVRNPAPVTSRNMSDFTLVSHLKNEIECRYLADVRYLKENRIPEIEDYSNVTTKPDLALVRSQDPVAMRDYQKKLADFQDSHKALLKTGRFMDVQGFDFEASHSLSMAKSFVSGRKTGIVVWNISEDTPLEFKVSVPARKLVLAQSPEDTALSSTSDGHVLAPQSIALLVFE
;
A
#
# COMPACT_ATOMS: atom_id res chain seq x y z
N MET A 1 -23.12 16.87 -6.05
CA MET A 1 -22.70 17.85 -7.09
C MET A 1 -23.71 17.85 -8.22
N THR A 2 -23.87 18.98 -8.89
CA THR A 2 -24.84 19.18 -9.97
C THR A 2 -24.11 19.67 -11.22
N ARG A 3 -24.45 19.11 -12.39
CA ARG A 3 -23.95 19.57 -13.70
C ARG A 3 -24.65 20.86 -14.12
N LYS A 4 -24.13 21.47 -15.20
CA LYS A 4 -24.68 22.73 -15.74
C LYS A 4 -26.13 22.60 -16.19
N ASP A 5 -26.56 21.44 -16.62
CA ASP A 5 -27.94 21.11 -17.03
C ASP A 5 -28.88 20.78 -15.88
N GLY A 6 -28.41 20.87 -14.63
CA GLY A 6 -29.17 20.54 -13.42
C GLY A 6 -29.16 19.06 -13.05
N SER A 7 -28.58 18.19 -13.87
CA SER A 7 -28.50 16.77 -13.54
C SER A 7 -27.46 16.51 -12.45
N LEU A 8 -27.65 15.43 -11.67
CA LEU A 8 -26.68 15.03 -10.66
C LEU A 8 -25.42 14.42 -11.29
N VAL A 9 -24.27 14.78 -10.75
CA VAL A 9 -23.04 14.03 -11.01
C VAL A 9 -23.14 12.73 -10.22
N SER A 10 -23.22 11.61 -10.93
CA SER A 10 -23.42 10.31 -10.32
C SER A 10 -22.54 9.25 -10.98
N GLU A 11 -22.26 8.23 -10.22
CA GLU A 11 -21.54 7.03 -10.64
C GLU A 11 -22.36 5.81 -10.27
N THR A 12 -22.40 4.82 -11.16
CA THR A 12 -23.07 3.56 -10.90
C THR A 12 -22.02 2.51 -10.68
N TRP A 13 -21.99 1.97 -9.48
CA TRP A 13 -21.13 0.85 -9.14
C TRP A 13 -21.87 -0.46 -9.28
N HIS A 14 -21.28 -1.36 -10.00
CA HIS A 14 -21.73 -2.72 -9.97
C HIS A 14 -21.34 -3.33 -8.63
N LYS A 15 -22.20 -3.96 -8.10
CA LYS A 15 -22.50 -4.71 -7.00
C LYS A 15 -21.47 -5.73 -6.48
N TYR A 16 -21.51 -5.84 -5.17
CA TYR A 16 -21.09 -7.04 -4.49
C TYR A 16 -22.30 -7.97 -4.34
N TYR A 17 -22.21 -9.20 -4.87
CA TYR A 17 -23.26 -10.22 -4.78
C TYR A 17 -24.58 -9.77 -5.47
N ASP A 18 -25.57 -10.62 -5.52
CA ASP A 18 -26.87 -10.44 -6.20
C ASP A 18 -27.67 -9.14 -5.94
N ALA A 19 -27.10 -8.09 -5.38
CA ALA A 19 -27.75 -6.81 -5.23
C ALA A 19 -27.76 -5.97 -6.52
N PRO A 20 -28.77 -5.22 -6.86
CA PRO A 20 -28.79 -4.38 -8.06
C PRO A 20 -27.70 -3.30 -7.99
N ALA A 21 -27.16 -2.92 -9.14
CA ALA A 21 -26.23 -1.80 -9.24
C ALA A 21 -26.81 -0.57 -8.53
N ARG A 22 -25.96 0.12 -7.75
CA ARG A 22 -26.35 1.33 -7.03
C ARG A 22 -25.76 2.55 -7.68
N THR A 23 -26.56 3.57 -7.86
CA THR A 23 -26.12 4.87 -8.32
C THR A 23 -25.85 5.76 -7.10
N HIS A 24 -24.64 6.27 -7.01
CA HIS A 24 -24.20 7.17 -5.95
C HIS A 24 -24.05 8.58 -6.51
N GLY A 25 -24.64 9.56 -5.83
CA GLY A 25 -24.39 10.97 -6.14
C GLY A 25 -23.04 11.38 -5.63
N ARG A 26 -22.29 12.13 -6.45
CA ARG A 26 -20.98 12.65 -6.05
C ARG A 26 -21.16 13.80 -5.05
N ALA A 27 -20.47 13.72 -3.93
CA ALA A 27 -20.48 14.77 -2.91
C ALA A 27 -19.76 16.04 -3.41
N CYS A 28 -20.15 17.17 -2.85
CA CYS A 28 -19.50 18.46 -3.07
C CYS A 28 -18.74 18.86 -1.81
N PHE A 29 -17.42 19.02 -1.92
CA PHE A 29 -16.58 19.42 -0.78
C PHE A 29 -16.88 20.84 -0.29
N GLY A 30 -17.43 21.72 -1.13
CA GLY A 30 -17.92 23.03 -0.74
C GLY A 30 -19.30 23.02 -0.08
N CYS A 31 -19.94 21.87 0.11
CA CYS A 31 -21.27 21.76 0.72
C CYS A 31 -21.17 21.55 2.24
N ASP A 32 -21.52 22.56 3.02
CA ASP A 32 -21.46 22.54 4.48
C ASP A 32 -22.24 21.38 5.12
N VAL A 33 -23.41 21.05 4.59
CA VAL A 33 -24.22 19.96 5.12
C VAL A 33 -23.50 18.64 5.01
N TRP A 34 -22.85 18.40 3.87
CA TRP A 34 -22.09 17.18 3.66
C TRP A 34 -20.83 17.17 4.53
N ARG A 35 -20.08 18.27 4.58
CA ARG A 35 -18.87 18.39 5.45
C ARG A 35 -19.21 18.09 6.91
N LYS A 36 -20.27 18.69 7.45
CA LYS A 36 -20.73 18.44 8.81
C LYS A 36 -21.10 16.97 9.04
N ARG A 37 -21.73 16.34 8.05
CA ARG A 37 -22.05 14.91 8.13
C ARG A 37 -20.80 14.05 8.20
N MET A 38 -19.82 14.31 7.35
CA MET A 38 -18.56 13.55 7.33
C MET A 38 -17.76 13.73 8.63
N LEU A 39 -17.70 14.95 9.16
CA LEU A 39 -17.10 15.19 10.48
C LEU A 39 -17.85 14.43 11.59
N SER A 40 -19.18 14.36 11.53
CA SER A 40 -19.96 13.58 12.50
C SER A 40 -19.64 12.09 12.42
N LEU A 41 -19.31 11.55 11.25
CA LEU A 41 -18.90 10.15 11.11
C LEU A 41 -17.53 9.89 11.73
N ALA A 42 -16.58 10.83 11.62
CA ALA A 42 -15.29 10.70 12.30
C ALA A 42 -15.45 10.67 13.83
N ARG A 43 -16.30 11.55 14.38
CA ARG A 43 -16.63 11.53 15.81
C ARG A 43 -17.30 10.24 16.24
N GLN A 44 -18.24 9.75 15.43
CA GLN A 44 -18.89 8.47 15.70
C GLN A 44 -17.93 7.28 15.65
N ALA A 45 -16.95 7.29 14.74
CA ALA A 45 -15.90 6.27 14.72
C ALA A 45 -15.08 6.29 16.02
N HIS A 46 -14.68 7.47 16.47
CA HIS A 46 -14.00 7.66 17.76
C HIS A 46 -14.86 7.19 18.93
N ASP A 47 -16.15 7.51 18.96
CA ASP A 47 -17.09 7.06 20.02
C ASP A 47 -17.22 5.52 20.03
N TYR A 48 -16.98 4.85 18.90
CA TYR A 48 -16.90 3.38 18.79
C TYR A 48 -15.51 2.82 19.12
N VAL A 49 -14.63 3.64 19.66
CA VAL A 49 -13.26 3.27 20.05
C VAL A 49 -12.41 2.83 18.84
N ALA A 50 -12.67 3.42 17.68
CA ALA A 50 -11.80 3.24 16.52
C ALA A 50 -10.61 4.22 16.61
N ASP A 51 -9.41 3.75 16.28
CA ASP A 51 -8.17 4.55 16.25
C ASP A 51 -8.11 5.53 15.06
N GLY A 52 -9.08 5.47 14.15
CA GLY A 52 -9.13 6.36 12.99
C GLY A 52 -10.30 6.10 12.06
N ILE A 53 -10.32 6.84 10.96
CA ILE A 53 -11.33 6.73 9.90
C ILE A 53 -10.68 6.79 8.53
N ILE A 54 -11.16 5.96 7.61
CA ILE A 54 -10.84 6.07 6.20
C ILE A 54 -12.00 6.69 5.43
N TYR A 55 -11.68 7.69 4.61
CA TYR A 55 -12.60 8.25 3.63
C TYR A 55 -12.27 7.68 2.26
N ASP A 56 -13.10 6.74 1.83
CA ASP A 56 -12.95 6.05 0.55
C ASP A 56 -13.02 7.01 -0.63
N GLN A 57 -12.14 6.84 -1.61
CA GLN A 57 -12.07 7.59 -2.87
C GLN A 57 -11.86 9.12 -2.71
N LEU A 58 -11.41 9.59 -1.57
CA LEU A 58 -11.26 11.01 -1.33
C LEU A 58 -10.14 11.61 -2.21
N ALA A 59 -8.99 10.96 -2.27
CA ALA A 59 -7.81 11.40 -3.03
C ALA A 59 -7.80 10.99 -4.51
N THR A 60 -8.64 10.05 -4.92
CA THR A 60 -8.54 9.41 -6.24
C THR A 60 -9.31 10.14 -7.35
N ARG A 61 -10.05 11.19 -7.03
CA ARG A 61 -11.00 11.78 -7.96
C ARG A 61 -10.51 13.09 -8.57
N SER A 62 -10.63 13.17 -9.89
CA SER A 62 -10.35 14.39 -10.64
C SER A 62 -11.25 15.56 -10.20
N PRO A 63 -10.76 16.80 -10.28
CA PRO A 63 -11.55 18.00 -10.06
C PRO A 63 -12.80 18.04 -10.93
N MET A 64 -13.90 18.54 -10.39
CA MET A 64 -15.15 18.70 -11.14
C MET A 64 -15.83 20.00 -10.77
N PHE A 65 -16.58 20.55 -11.74
CA PHE A 65 -17.43 21.72 -11.49
C PHE A 65 -18.73 21.32 -10.81
N CYS A 66 -19.13 22.08 -9.78
CA CYS A 66 -20.44 22.01 -9.18
C CYS A 66 -21.26 23.25 -9.52
N TYR A 67 -22.45 23.04 -10.08
CA TYR A 67 -23.37 24.11 -10.48
C TYR A 67 -24.55 24.24 -9.53
N SER A 68 -24.53 23.60 -8.37
CA SER A 68 -25.61 23.75 -7.39
C SER A 68 -25.59 25.11 -6.74
N PRO A 69 -26.72 25.85 -6.78
CA PRO A 69 -26.82 27.13 -6.09
C PRO A 69 -26.99 26.99 -4.57
N ASP A 70 -27.31 25.78 -4.10
CA ASP A 70 -27.71 25.52 -2.71
C ASP A 70 -26.55 25.02 -1.82
N HIS A 71 -25.34 24.94 -2.37
CA HIS A 71 -24.19 24.39 -1.65
C HIS A 71 -23.36 25.43 -0.88
N GLY A 72 -23.73 26.73 -0.97
CA GLY A 72 -23.04 27.78 -0.24
C GLY A 72 -21.73 28.27 -0.87
N HIS A 73 -21.38 27.81 -2.06
CA HIS A 73 -20.22 28.25 -2.82
C HIS A 73 -20.59 29.04 -4.08
N PRO A 74 -19.67 29.81 -4.71
CA PRO A 74 -19.91 30.41 -6.02
C PRO A 74 -20.33 29.38 -7.08
N VAL A 75 -21.11 29.80 -8.08
CA VAL A 75 -21.57 28.92 -9.18
C VAL A 75 -21.01 29.39 -10.50
N PRO A 76 -20.27 28.55 -11.24
CA PRO A 76 -19.85 27.21 -10.83
C PRO A 76 -18.74 27.27 -9.78
N ALA A 77 -18.80 26.40 -8.80
CA ALA A 77 -17.62 26.11 -8.01
C ALA A 77 -16.73 25.16 -8.78
N VAL A 78 -15.49 25.49 -8.88
CA VAL A 78 -14.47 24.52 -9.16
C VAL A 78 -14.27 23.80 -7.83
N VAL A 79 -14.93 22.67 -7.64
CA VAL A 79 -14.70 21.83 -6.46
C VAL A 79 -13.39 21.11 -6.68
N VAL A 80 -12.35 21.85 -6.35
CA VAL A 80 -10.98 21.49 -6.60
C VAL A 80 -10.32 21.14 -5.29
N GLU A 81 -9.10 20.76 -5.46
CA GLU A 81 -8.14 20.40 -4.44
C GLU A 81 -8.25 21.25 -3.19
N GLN A 82 -8.43 22.57 -3.30
CA GLN A 82 -8.50 23.44 -2.12
C GLN A 82 -9.68 23.13 -1.20
N ASP A 83 -10.90 23.03 -1.73
CA ASP A 83 -12.07 22.70 -0.91
C ASP A 83 -11.93 21.32 -0.23
N ARG A 84 -11.27 20.40 -0.92
CA ARG A 84 -10.98 19.06 -0.41
C ARG A 84 -9.91 19.11 0.68
N LEU A 85 -8.83 19.85 0.47
CA LEU A 85 -7.78 20.07 1.47
C LEU A 85 -8.33 20.76 2.73
N ASP A 86 -9.15 21.79 2.55
CA ASP A 86 -9.80 22.50 3.65
C ASP A 86 -10.72 21.55 4.44
N PHE A 87 -11.47 20.72 3.74
CA PHE A 87 -12.34 19.71 4.37
C PHE A 87 -11.55 18.67 5.17
N ILE A 88 -10.50 18.09 4.58
CA ILE A 88 -9.67 17.09 5.27
C ILE A 88 -8.97 17.73 6.46
N THR A 89 -8.44 18.92 6.29
CA THR A 89 -7.77 19.68 7.36
C THR A 89 -8.73 19.99 8.51
N GLU A 90 -9.96 20.37 8.20
CA GLU A 90 -11.02 20.59 9.20
C GLU A 90 -11.27 19.33 10.05
N ILE A 91 -11.45 18.19 9.38
CA ILE A 91 -11.67 16.92 10.09
C ILE A 91 -10.47 16.55 10.96
N ARG A 92 -9.27 16.58 10.37
CA ARG A 92 -8.05 16.24 11.10
C ARG A 92 -7.87 17.12 12.34
N ASN A 93 -8.02 18.44 12.21
CA ASN A 93 -7.88 19.36 13.32
C ASN A 93 -8.96 19.13 14.40
N ALA A 94 -10.20 18.90 13.98
CA ALA A 94 -11.30 18.64 14.90
C ALA A 94 -11.12 17.32 15.67
N MET A 95 -10.60 16.29 15.01
CA MET A 95 -10.35 14.98 15.64
C MET A 95 -9.10 15.01 16.50
N SER A 96 -8.00 15.63 16.05
CA SER A 96 -6.78 15.77 16.86
C SER A 96 -6.98 16.60 18.13
N ALA A 97 -7.98 17.49 18.17
CA ALA A 97 -8.35 18.21 19.37
C ALA A 97 -9.07 17.32 20.43
N ILE A 98 -9.66 16.20 19.98
CA ILE A 98 -10.34 15.22 20.84
C ILE A 98 -9.34 14.13 21.23
N ASP A 99 -8.65 13.58 20.24
CA ASP A 99 -7.66 12.52 20.36
C ASP A 99 -6.50 12.78 19.38
N PRO A 100 -5.31 13.17 19.88
CA PRO A 100 -4.14 13.43 19.02
C PRO A 100 -3.65 12.21 18.23
N GLU A 101 -3.96 11.00 18.69
CA GLU A 101 -3.57 9.75 18.03
C GLU A 101 -4.58 9.29 16.96
N PHE A 102 -5.74 9.96 16.86
CA PHE A 102 -6.76 9.59 15.89
C PHE A 102 -6.30 9.81 14.45
N VAL A 103 -6.36 8.77 13.63
CA VAL A 103 -5.82 8.75 12.28
C VAL A 103 -6.90 9.07 11.24
N VAL A 104 -6.59 9.99 10.32
CA VAL A 104 -7.41 10.25 9.14
C VAL A 104 -6.69 9.67 7.92
N MET A 105 -7.38 8.78 7.20
CA MET A 105 -6.88 8.08 6.04
C MET A 105 -7.72 8.36 4.81
N THR A 106 -7.13 8.23 3.64
CA THR A 106 -7.85 8.27 2.35
C THR A 106 -7.38 7.17 1.42
N GLU A 107 -8.25 6.78 0.50
CA GLU A 107 -7.87 5.91 -0.60
C GLU A 107 -7.14 6.71 -1.70
N GLY A 108 -6.04 6.16 -2.19
CA GLY A 108 -5.18 6.79 -3.18
C GLY A 108 -4.14 7.73 -2.58
N VAL A 109 -3.23 8.20 -3.40
CA VAL A 109 -2.16 9.14 -3.02
C VAL A 109 -2.22 10.36 -3.92
N ALA A 110 -2.18 11.52 -3.29
CA ALA A 110 -2.01 12.79 -3.96
C ALA A 110 -0.99 13.63 -3.19
N ASP A 111 0.03 14.11 -3.87
CA ASP A 111 1.14 14.87 -3.28
C ASP A 111 0.69 16.14 -2.56
N TYR A 112 -0.34 16.81 -3.05
CA TYR A 112 -0.93 17.99 -2.44
C TYR A 112 -1.70 17.70 -1.13
N GLU A 113 -1.99 16.43 -0.81
CA GLU A 113 -2.65 16.00 0.43
C GLU A 113 -1.69 15.58 1.54
N LEU A 114 -0.38 15.53 1.27
CA LEU A 114 0.65 15.06 2.21
C LEU A 114 0.63 15.77 3.57
N GLY A 115 0.24 17.04 3.60
CA GLY A 115 0.12 17.80 4.85
C GLY A 115 -1.17 17.56 5.64
N CYS A 116 -2.16 16.90 5.07
CA CYS A 116 -3.52 16.80 5.61
C CYS A 116 -3.91 15.38 6.02
N ILE A 117 -3.31 14.37 5.41
CA ILE A 117 -3.60 12.95 5.61
C ILE A 117 -2.49 12.30 6.43
N ASN A 118 -2.87 11.41 7.34
CA ASN A 118 -1.92 10.65 8.14
C ASN A 118 -1.42 9.40 7.41
N ILE A 119 -2.33 8.69 6.73
CA ILE A 119 -2.02 7.44 6.03
C ILE A 119 -2.75 7.42 4.68
N PHE A 120 -2.03 7.11 3.62
CA PHE A 120 -2.59 6.88 2.30
C PHE A 120 -2.86 5.39 2.11
N HIS A 121 -4.15 5.06 2.05
CA HIS A 121 -4.61 3.70 1.94
C HIS A 121 -4.75 3.27 0.48
N GLY A 122 -4.21 2.11 0.18
CA GLY A 122 -4.46 1.47 -1.09
C GLY A 122 -4.02 2.29 -2.26
N CYS A 123 -2.83 2.85 -2.12
CA CYS A 123 -2.18 3.46 -3.26
C CYS A 123 -2.50 2.63 -4.50
N SER A 124 -2.88 3.29 -5.59
CA SER A 124 -3.30 2.68 -6.87
C SER A 124 -2.23 1.79 -7.51
N PHE A 125 -1.44 1.17 -6.68
CA PHE A 125 -0.59 0.08 -7.05
C PHE A 125 -1.46 -1.15 -7.21
N ASP A 126 -2.28 -1.16 -8.26
CA ASP A 126 -2.83 -2.38 -8.82
C ASP A 126 -1.70 -3.28 -9.33
N VAL A 127 -0.69 -3.43 -8.49
CA VAL A 127 0.26 -4.50 -8.65
C VAL A 127 -0.47 -5.72 -8.09
N TYR A 128 -1.34 -6.28 -8.90
CA TYR A 128 -1.79 -7.66 -8.77
C TYR A 128 -0.58 -8.53 -8.51
N PRO A 129 -0.80 -9.65 -7.79
CA PRO A 129 0.32 -10.34 -7.21
C PRO A 129 1.41 -10.36 -8.26
N PRO A 130 2.57 -9.80 -7.98
CA PRO A 130 3.60 -9.75 -8.95
C PRO A 130 3.94 -11.20 -9.24
N ASP A 131 3.30 -11.74 -10.29
CA ASP A 131 3.86 -12.90 -10.91
C ASP A 131 5.24 -12.49 -11.45
N GLN A 132 6.08 -13.44 -11.63
CA GLN A 132 7.43 -13.22 -12.12
C GLN A 132 7.42 -12.31 -13.35
N LYS A 133 6.46 -12.54 -14.28
CA LYS A 133 6.34 -11.76 -15.50
C LYS A 133 5.99 -10.28 -15.24
N ALA A 134 5.07 -9.99 -14.35
CA ALA A 134 4.71 -8.61 -14.01
C ALA A 134 5.90 -7.87 -13.40
N MET A 135 6.70 -8.53 -12.59
CA MET A 135 7.92 -7.96 -12.02
C MET A 135 9.01 -7.79 -13.08
N GLU A 136 9.20 -8.76 -13.97
CA GLU A 136 10.11 -8.63 -15.12
C GLU A 136 9.74 -7.43 -16.00
N ASP A 137 8.47 -7.30 -16.35
CA ASP A 137 7.96 -6.21 -17.16
C ASP A 137 8.17 -4.86 -16.48
N ARG A 138 8.00 -4.78 -15.16
CA ARG A 138 8.30 -3.60 -14.36
C ARG A 138 9.80 -3.28 -14.34
N MET A 139 10.65 -4.24 -14.02
CA MET A 139 12.09 -4.06 -13.92
C MET A 139 12.74 -3.70 -15.26
N THR A 140 12.17 -4.16 -16.36
CA THR A 140 12.65 -3.89 -17.73
C THR A 140 11.98 -2.66 -18.35
N GLY A 141 11.11 -1.96 -17.62
CA GLY A 141 10.37 -0.78 -18.13
C GLY A 141 9.34 -1.13 -19.22
N ARG A 142 9.00 -2.41 -19.38
CA ARG A 142 7.99 -2.87 -20.34
C ARG A 142 6.57 -2.77 -19.83
N SER A 143 6.38 -2.64 -18.53
CA SER A 143 5.05 -2.38 -18.00
C SER A 143 4.67 -0.93 -18.30
N GLY A 144 3.45 -0.70 -18.73
CA GLY A 144 2.85 0.64 -18.81
C GLY A 144 2.60 1.26 -17.42
N ALA A 145 3.07 0.64 -16.37
CA ALA A 145 3.02 1.15 -15.00
C ALA A 145 3.98 2.33 -14.88
N THR A 146 3.43 3.53 -14.92
CA THR A 146 4.16 4.79 -14.72
C THR A 146 4.38 5.10 -13.23
N TRP A 147 4.13 4.15 -12.34
CA TRP A 147 4.04 4.38 -10.91
C TRP A 147 5.06 3.55 -10.13
N PHE A 148 5.91 4.27 -9.41
CA PHE A 148 6.96 3.68 -8.58
C PHE A 148 6.78 4.17 -7.14
N PRO A 149 6.29 3.33 -6.21
CA PRO A 149 6.14 3.70 -4.80
C PRO A 149 7.44 4.19 -4.19
N GLU A 150 8.54 3.61 -4.63
CA GLU A 150 9.88 3.95 -4.18
C GLU A 150 10.21 5.44 -4.41
N MET A 151 9.69 6.04 -5.47
CA MET A 151 9.90 7.47 -5.73
C MET A 151 9.25 8.33 -4.66
N LEU A 152 8.05 7.99 -4.22
CA LEU A 152 7.35 8.73 -3.16
C LEU A 152 7.99 8.49 -1.80
N GLU A 153 8.29 7.26 -1.45
CA GLU A 153 8.95 6.92 -0.20
C GLU A 153 10.35 7.54 -0.08
N TYR A 154 11.10 7.61 -1.19
CA TYR A 154 12.38 8.31 -1.23
C TYR A 154 12.24 9.83 -1.06
N THR A 155 11.21 10.41 -1.70
CA THR A 155 10.97 11.86 -1.70
C THR A 155 10.36 12.31 -0.37
N PHE A 156 9.46 11.51 0.18
CA PHE A 156 8.70 11.80 1.39
C PHE A 156 8.87 10.65 2.42
N PRO A 157 10.04 10.54 3.08
CA PRO A 157 10.38 9.38 3.91
C PRO A 157 9.51 9.23 5.18
N ASP A 158 8.76 10.28 5.54
CA ASP A 158 7.82 10.25 6.67
C ASP A 158 6.39 9.87 6.23
N LEU A 159 6.20 9.61 4.94
CA LEU A 159 4.91 9.22 4.40
C LEU A 159 4.54 7.80 4.85
N LEU A 160 3.31 7.65 5.31
CA LEU A 160 2.76 6.33 5.59
C LEU A 160 1.82 5.93 4.44
N MET A 161 2.28 4.99 3.65
CA MET A 161 1.48 4.39 2.59
C MET A 161 1.22 2.92 2.89
N THR A 162 0.00 2.49 2.62
CA THR A 162 -0.35 1.08 2.70
C THR A 162 -0.59 0.52 1.31
N VAL A 163 -0.31 -0.76 1.13
CA VAL A 163 -0.66 -1.47 -0.11
C VAL A 163 -2.02 -2.09 0.06
N ARG A 164 -2.96 -1.68 -0.78
CA ARG A 164 -4.22 -2.40 -0.94
C ARG A 164 -3.95 -3.67 -1.73
N ASN A 165 -4.20 -4.80 -1.12
CA ASN A 165 -4.27 -6.04 -1.87
C ASN A 165 -5.73 -6.35 -2.21
N PRO A 166 -6.10 -6.29 -3.48
CA PRO A 166 -7.43 -6.68 -3.90
C PRO A 166 -7.64 -8.19 -3.91
N ALA A 167 -6.58 -8.98 -3.85
CA ALA A 167 -6.68 -10.43 -3.82
C ALA A 167 -6.78 -10.94 -2.38
N PRO A 168 -7.65 -11.92 -2.09
CA PRO A 168 -7.77 -12.50 -0.76
C PRO A 168 -6.53 -13.27 -0.31
N VAL A 169 -5.61 -13.57 -1.23
CA VAL A 169 -4.36 -14.29 -0.94
C VAL A 169 -3.20 -13.58 -1.63
N THR A 170 -2.22 -13.22 -0.84
CA THR A 170 -0.96 -12.68 -1.33
C THR A 170 0.05 -13.78 -1.61
N SER A 171 0.87 -13.56 -2.62
CA SER A 171 2.09 -14.33 -2.79
C SER A 171 3.19 -13.86 -1.82
N ARG A 172 4.19 -14.71 -1.58
CA ARG A 172 5.40 -14.30 -0.86
C ARG A 172 6.02 -13.05 -1.47
N ASN A 173 6.12 -13.02 -2.80
CA ASN A 173 6.66 -11.89 -3.55
C ASN A 173 5.91 -10.57 -3.27
N MET A 174 4.59 -10.59 -3.07
CA MET A 174 3.85 -9.39 -2.71
C MET A 174 4.23 -8.90 -1.31
N SER A 175 4.35 -9.81 -0.35
CA SER A 175 4.75 -9.46 1.03
C SER A 175 6.17 -8.91 1.06
N ASP A 176 7.08 -9.53 0.33
CA ASP A 176 8.48 -9.10 0.21
C ASP A 176 8.58 -7.75 -0.48
N PHE A 177 7.77 -7.53 -1.53
CA PHE A 177 7.67 -6.25 -2.22
C PHE A 177 7.30 -5.09 -1.28
N THR A 178 6.33 -5.30 -0.38
CA THR A 178 5.95 -4.26 0.58
C THR A 178 7.11 -3.87 1.49
N LEU A 179 7.87 -4.85 1.96
CA LEU A 179 9.04 -4.58 2.79
C LEU A 179 10.15 -3.86 2.02
N VAL A 180 10.49 -4.36 0.84
CA VAL A 180 11.54 -3.78 -0.02
C VAL A 180 11.22 -2.35 -0.42
N SER A 181 9.96 -2.03 -0.66
CA SER A 181 9.50 -0.70 -1.07
C SER A 181 9.12 0.20 0.11
N HIS A 182 9.39 -0.22 1.34
CA HIS A 182 9.04 0.51 2.58
C HIS A 182 7.54 0.80 2.76
N LEU A 183 6.71 0.03 2.13
CA LEU A 183 5.26 0.16 2.23
C LEU A 183 4.73 -0.58 3.45
N LYS A 184 3.67 -0.08 4.04
CA LYS A 184 2.95 -0.80 5.09
C LYS A 184 2.02 -1.83 4.46
N ASN A 185 2.00 -3.00 5.04
CA ASN A 185 1.17 -4.08 4.56
C ASN A 185 -0.19 -4.06 5.29
N GLU A 186 -1.27 -3.72 4.58
CA GLU A 186 -2.62 -3.79 5.11
C GLU A 186 -3.16 -5.22 5.23
N ILE A 187 -2.47 -6.15 4.64
CA ILE A 187 -2.96 -7.51 4.43
C ILE A 187 -3.07 -8.26 5.73
N GLU A 188 -2.34 -7.86 6.75
CA GLU A 188 -2.28 -8.61 8.01
C GLU A 188 -3.68 -8.81 8.61
N CYS A 189 -4.50 -7.77 8.68
CA CYS A 189 -5.86 -7.88 9.22
C CYS A 189 -6.84 -8.55 8.24
N ARG A 190 -6.76 -8.23 6.96
CA ARG A 190 -7.63 -8.83 5.93
C ARG A 190 -7.32 -10.30 5.72
N TYR A 191 -6.06 -10.66 5.66
CA TYR A 191 -5.61 -12.03 5.48
C TYR A 191 -6.08 -12.96 6.60
N LEU A 192 -6.07 -12.49 7.84
CA LEU A 192 -6.60 -13.27 8.97
C LEU A 192 -8.11 -13.53 8.83
N ALA A 193 -8.86 -12.62 8.26
CA ALA A 193 -10.28 -12.82 7.97
C ALA A 193 -10.48 -13.77 6.79
N ASP A 194 -9.71 -13.61 5.73
CA ASP A 194 -9.82 -14.38 4.48
C ASP A 194 -9.37 -15.84 4.65
N VAL A 195 -8.40 -16.11 5.53
CA VAL A 195 -8.03 -17.48 5.91
C VAL A 195 -9.21 -18.27 6.47
N ARG A 196 -10.10 -17.62 7.21
CA ARG A 196 -11.33 -18.24 7.68
C ARG A 196 -12.24 -18.65 6.54
N TYR A 197 -12.44 -17.78 5.57
CA TYR A 197 -13.25 -18.06 4.38
C TYR A 197 -12.65 -19.20 3.53
N LEU A 198 -11.35 -19.18 3.33
CA LEU A 198 -10.65 -20.24 2.59
C LEU A 198 -10.75 -21.61 3.28
N LYS A 199 -10.57 -21.66 4.60
CA LYS A 199 -10.69 -22.92 5.37
C LYS A 199 -12.11 -23.48 5.41
N GLU A 200 -13.10 -22.61 5.44
CA GLU A 200 -14.51 -23.00 5.57
C GLU A 200 -15.18 -23.21 4.21
N ASN A 201 -14.44 -23.19 3.09
CA ASN A 201 -14.98 -23.20 1.72
C ASN A 201 -16.07 -22.14 1.49
N ARG A 202 -16.07 -21.09 2.31
CA ARG A 202 -17.01 -19.98 2.24
C ARG A 202 -16.45 -18.85 1.38
N ILE A 203 -15.63 -19.14 0.37
CA ILE A 203 -15.37 -18.15 -0.66
C ILE A 203 -16.75 -17.99 -1.30
N PRO A 204 -17.44 -16.88 -1.09
CA PRO A 204 -18.65 -16.62 -1.83
C PRO A 204 -18.28 -16.76 -3.30
N GLU A 205 -19.17 -17.29 -4.09
CA GLU A 205 -18.95 -17.49 -5.52
C GLU A 205 -18.43 -16.19 -6.11
N ILE A 206 -17.11 -16.06 -6.18
CA ILE A 206 -16.38 -14.91 -6.70
C ILE A 206 -16.63 -14.80 -8.22
N GLU A 207 -17.43 -15.70 -8.77
CA GLU A 207 -17.91 -15.65 -10.14
C GLU A 207 -18.59 -14.33 -10.49
N ASP A 208 -19.04 -13.56 -9.51
CA ASP A 208 -19.77 -12.30 -9.71
C ASP A 208 -18.90 -11.02 -9.64
N TYR A 209 -17.59 -11.12 -9.55
CA TYR A 209 -16.71 -9.98 -9.86
C TYR A 209 -16.68 -9.66 -11.37
N SER A 210 -17.82 -9.75 -12.02
CA SER A 210 -17.95 -9.54 -13.47
C SER A 210 -17.53 -8.15 -13.95
N ASN A 211 -17.26 -7.23 -13.04
CA ASN A 211 -16.88 -5.84 -13.35
C ASN A 211 -15.56 -5.41 -12.76
N VAL A 212 -14.84 -6.26 -12.08
CA VAL A 212 -13.45 -6.01 -11.80
C VAL A 212 -12.70 -6.36 -13.07
N THR A 213 -12.00 -5.38 -13.64
CA THR A 213 -11.21 -5.55 -14.87
C THR A 213 -10.15 -6.64 -14.78
N THR A 214 -9.93 -7.16 -13.57
CA THR A 214 -9.05 -8.27 -13.26
C THR A 214 -9.79 -9.20 -12.29
N LYS A 215 -10.29 -10.30 -12.81
CA LYS A 215 -10.75 -11.40 -11.98
C LYS A 215 -9.53 -11.99 -11.28
N PRO A 216 -9.53 -12.14 -9.94
CA PRO A 216 -8.49 -12.91 -9.31
C PRO A 216 -8.47 -14.31 -9.92
N ASP A 217 -7.28 -14.82 -10.21
CA ASP A 217 -7.16 -16.21 -10.64
C ASP A 217 -7.47 -17.12 -9.45
N LEU A 218 -8.71 -17.59 -9.42
CA LEU A 218 -9.20 -18.45 -8.35
C LEU A 218 -8.46 -19.79 -8.28
N ALA A 219 -7.93 -20.26 -9.41
CA ALA A 219 -7.11 -21.47 -9.43
C ALA A 219 -5.79 -21.20 -8.69
N LEU A 220 -5.18 -20.04 -8.92
CA LEU A 220 -3.96 -19.61 -8.23
C LEU A 220 -4.23 -19.41 -6.72
N VAL A 221 -5.33 -18.73 -6.38
CA VAL A 221 -5.74 -18.53 -4.97
C VAL A 221 -5.96 -19.88 -4.26
N ARG A 222 -6.61 -20.83 -4.91
CA ARG A 222 -6.88 -22.17 -4.35
C ARG A 222 -5.63 -23.05 -4.28
N SER A 223 -4.62 -22.80 -5.10
CA SER A 223 -3.36 -23.57 -5.12
C SER A 223 -2.41 -23.19 -3.98
N GLN A 224 -2.60 -22.03 -3.36
CA GLN A 224 -1.74 -21.54 -2.28
C GLN A 224 -2.22 -22.08 -0.92
N ASP A 225 -1.29 -22.45 -0.05
CA ASP A 225 -1.58 -22.75 1.34
C ASP A 225 -1.76 -21.47 2.15
N PRO A 226 -3.01 -21.11 2.52
CA PRO A 226 -3.28 -19.86 3.22
C PRO A 226 -2.68 -19.82 4.63
N VAL A 227 -2.41 -20.98 5.23
CA VAL A 227 -1.79 -21.05 6.56
C VAL A 227 -0.30 -20.76 6.46
N ALA A 228 0.38 -21.37 5.49
CA ALA A 228 1.78 -21.10 5.23
C ALA A 228 2.03 -19.61 4.88
N MET A 229 1.14 -19.02 4.10
CA MET A 229 1.22 -17.60 3.75
C MET A 229 1.03 -16.68 4.96
N ARG A 230 0.04 -16.95 5.81
CA ARG A 230 -0.15 -16.21 7.06
C ARG A 230 1.08 -16.34 7.96
N ASP A 231 1.63 -17.53 8.10
CA ASP A 231 2.77 -17.79 8.96
C ASP A 231 4.03 -17.09 8.42
N TYR A 232 4.17 -17.02 7.09
CA TYR A 232 5.23 -16.23 6.46
C TYR A 232 5.07 -14.72 6.73
N GLN A 233 3.88 -14.16 6.55
CA GLN A 233 3.61 -12.75 6.83
C GLN A 233 3.88 -12.38 8.29
N LYS A 234 3.52 -13.29 9.22
CA LYS A 234 3.86 -13.11 10.64
C LYS A 234 5.37 -13.05 10.84
N LYS A 235 6.13 -13.96 10.23
CA LYS A 235 7.61 -13.93 10.31
C LYS A 235 8.18 -12.63 9.75
N LEU A 236 7.60 -12.13 8.65
CA LEU A 236 8.02 -10.88 8.04
C LEU A 236 7.76 -9.68 8.96
N ALA A 237 6.59 -9.65 9.61
CA ALA A 237 6.25 -8.62 10.59
C ALA A 237 7.17 -8.67 11.82
N ASP A 238 7.40 -9.85 12.39
CA ASP A 238 8.33 -10.07 13.49
C ASP A 238 9.75 -9.64 13.12
N PHE A 239 10.16 -9.91 11.87
CA PHE A 239 11.44 -9.49 11.33
C PHE A 239 11.56 -7.97 11.20
N GLN A 240 10.53 -7.30 10.69
CA GLN A 240 10.47 -5.85 10.65
C GLN A 240 10.55 -5.24 12.07
N ASP A 241 9.88 -5.85 13.04
CA ASP A 241 9.91 -5.39 14.45
C ASP A 241 11.28 -5.57 15.08
N SER A 242 11.95 -6.68 14.81
CA SER A 242 13.32 -6.96 15.29
C SER A 242 14.32 -5.96 14.73
N HIS A 243 14.09 -5.44 13.54
CA HIS A 243 14.91 -4.46 12.84
C HIS A 243 14.24 -3.10 12.68
N LYS A 244 13.31 -2.74 13.58
CA LYS A 244 12.43 -1.55 13.45
C LYS A 244 13.18 -0.24 13.18
N ALA A 245 14.36 -0.07 13.76
CA ALA A 245 15.17 1.14 13.56
C ALA A 245 15.58 1.36 12.10
N LEU A 246 15.71 0.29 11.31
CA LEU A 246 15.99 0.34 9.88
C LEU A 246 14.71 0.19 9.06
N LEU A 247 13.93 -0.86 9.28
CA LEU A 247 12.84 -1.27 8.39
C LEU A 247 11.48 -0.59 8.66
N LYS A 248 11.32 0.08 9.83
CA LYS A 248 10.08 0.81 10.16
C LYS A 248 10.30 2.32 10.29
N THR A 249 11.40 2.74 10.90
CA THR A 249 11.69 4.16 11.19
C THR A 249 12.96 4.65 10.53
N GLY A 250 13.69 3.79 9.84
CA GLY A 250 14.86 4.16 9.06
C GLY A 250 14.46 4.92 7.81
N ARG A 251 15.34 5.83 7.38
CA ARG A 251 15.13 6.57 6.14
C ARG A 251 15.33 5.64 4.95
N PHE A 252 14.33 5.53 4.11
CA PHE A 252 14.41 4.83 2.84
C PHE A 252 15.28 5.61 1.86
N MET A 253 16.28 4.95 1.27
CA MET A 253 17.27 5.55 0.38
C MET A 253 17.24 4.93 -1.03
N ASP A 254 16.27 4.08 -1.31
CA ASP A 254 16.11 3.38 -2.58
C ASP A 254 17.40 2.64 -2.98
N VAL A 255 17.93 2.91 -4.15
CA VAL A 255 19.17 2.28 -4.68
C VAL A 255 20.44 3.07 -4.35
N GLN A 256 20.39 3.98 -3.39
CA GLN A 256 21.51 4.86 -3.07
C GLN A 256 22.44 4.30 -2.00
N GLY A 257 23.72 4.58 -2.13
CA GLY A 257 24.72 4.39 -1.09
C GLY A 257 25.30 2.98 -0.96
N PHE A 258 25.10 2.12 -1.93
CA PHE A 258 25.67 0.77 -1.98
C PHE A 258 25.90 0.30 -3.42
N ASP A 259 26.71 -0.72 -3.59
CA ASP A 259 26.86 -1.46 -4.85
C ASP A 259 26.20 -2.83 -4.69
N PHE A 260 25.54 -3.30 -5.75
CA PHE A 260 24.84 -4.57 -5.80
C PHE A 260 25.16 -5.32 -7.09
N GLU A 261 25.70 -6.52 -6.94
CA GLU A 261 25.94 -7.45 -8.03
C GLU A 261 25.10 -8.70 -7.81
N ALA A 262 24.45 -9.19 -8.86
CA ALA A 262 23.51 -10.30 -8.80
C ALA A 262 23.66 -11.24 -9.99
N SER A 263 23.49 -12.54 -9.76
CA SER A 263 23.63 -13.59 -10.78
C SER A 263 22.53 -13.55 -11.86
N HIS A 264 21.40 -12.89 -11.57
CA HIS A 264 20.29 -12.72 -12.53
C HIS A 264 19.49 -11.46 -12.25
N SER A 265 18.69 -11.02 -13.25
CA SER A 265 17.94 -9.77 -13.22
C SER A 265 16.65 -9.82 -12.38
N LEU A 266 16.16 -11.00 -11.99
CA LEU A 266 15.00 -11.16 -11.12
C LEU A 266 15.37 -10.96 -9.65
N SER A 267 16.03 -9.84 -9.39
CA SER A 267 16.51 -9.47 -8.07
C SER A 267 16.40 -7.95 -7.87
N MET A 268 16.25 -7.55 -6.63
CA MET A 268 16.19 -6.14 -6.24
C MET A 268 16.93 -5.94 -4.92
N ALA A 269 17.57 -4.78 -4.78
CA ALA A 269 18.15 -4.37 -3.52
C ALA A 269 17.78 -2.92 -3.22
N LYS A 270 17.43 -2.64 -1.95
CA LYS A 270 17.05 -1.31 -1.47
C LYS A 270 17.75 -1.00 -0.15
N SER A 271 18.10 0.25 0.04
CA SER A 271 18.82 0.69 1.25
C SER A 271 17.96 1.49 2.20
N PHE A 272 18.26 1.33 3.48
CA PHE A 272 17.65 2.00 4.61
C PHE A 272 18.75 2.51 5.54
N VAL A 273 18.63 3.71 6.07
CA VAL A 273 19.64 4.32 6.94
C VAL A 273 19.04 4.71 8.29
N SER A 274 19.71 4.33 9.35
CA SER A 274 19.37 4.75 10.71
C SER A 274 20.64 5.02 11.51
N GLY A 275 20.91 6.27 11.82
CA GLY A 275 22.13 6.69 12.49
C GLY A 275 23.38 6.27 11.70
N ARG A 276 24.22 5.42 12.30
CA ARG A 276 25.43 4.88 11.65
C ARG A 276 25.20 3.60 10.87
N LYS A 277 24.01 3.02 10.93
CA LYS A 277 23.68 1.75 10.27
C LYS A 277 23.11 1.99 8.89
N THR A 278 23.55 1.16 7.95
CA THR A 278 22.90 1.01 6.64
C THR A 278 22.41 -0.43 6.52
N GLY A 279 21.11 -0.57 6.35
CA GLY A 279 20.47 -1.85 6.02
C GLY A 279 20.25 -1.94 4.52
N ILE A 280 20.65 -3.05 3.92
CA ILE A 280 20.35 -3.36 2.53
C ILE A 280 19.40 -4.55 2.53
N VAL A 281 18.19 -4.33 2.02
CA VAL A 281 17.23 -5.40 1.82
C VAL A 281 17.40 -5.92 0.40
N VAL A 282 17.70 -7.21 0.29
CA VAL A 282 17.84 -7.91 -0.99
C VAL A 282 16.68 -8.84 -1.17
N TRP A 283 16.09 -8.85 -2.35
CA TRP A 283 14.95 -9.68 -2.70
C TRP A 283 15.24 -10.52 -3.94
N ASN A 284 15.05 -11.83 -3.84
CA ASN A 284 15.05 -12.75 -4.95
C ASN A 284 13.61 -13.00 -5.42
N ILE A 285 13.26 -12.45 -6.57
CA ILE A 285 11.92 -12.50 -7.15
C ILE A 285 11.68 -13.83 -7.88
N SER A 286 12.74 -14.50 -8.32
CA SER A 286 12.63 -15.76 -9.05
C SER A 286 11.84 -16.82 -8.28
N GLU A 287 11.01 -17.57 -8.98
CA GLU A 287 10.22 -18.64 -8.41
C GLU A 287 11.02 -19.93 -8.21
N ASP A 288 12.11 -20.12 -8.94
CA ASP A 288 12.84 -21.38 -9.01
C ASP A 288 14.37 -21.27 -8.92
N THR A 289 14.92 -20.08 -9.15
CA THR A 289 16.36 -19.90 -9.26
C THR A 289 16.93 -19.21 -8.04
N PRO A 290 17.90 -19.83 -7.32
CA PRO A 290 18.63 -19.16 -6.26
C PRO A 290 19.40 -17.94 -6.78
N LEU A 291 19.47 -16.89 -5.98
CA LEU A 291 20.20 -15.67 -6.26
C LEU A 291 21.57 -15.72 -5.59
N GLU A 292 22.64 -15.74 -6.37
CA GLU A 292 23.97 -15.40 -5.87
C GLU A 292 24.15 -13.89 -5.99
N PHE A 293 24.60 -13.25 -4.90
CA PHE A 293 24.73 -11.81 -4.88
C PHE A 293 25.83 -11.31 -3.96
N LYS A 294 26.28 -10.11 -4.24
CA LYS A 294 27.23 -9.37 -3.44
C LYS A 294 26.72 -7.96 -3.20
N VAL A 295 26.87 -7.50 -1.97
CA VAL A 295 26.57 -6.12 -1.57
C VAL A 295 27.80 -5.51 -0.93
N SER A 296 28.12 -4.29 -1.31
CA SER A 296 29.12 -3.49 -0.61
C SER A 296 28.59 -2.09 -0.29
N VAL A 297 28.96 -1.59 0.88
CA VAL A 297 28.67 -0.22 1.32
C VAL A 297 30.02 0.47 1.57
N PRO A 298 30.31 1.58 0.88
CA PRO A 298 31.60 2.26 1.00
C PRO A 298 31.95 2.60 2.45
N ALA A 299 33.20 2.25 2.83
CA ALA A 299 33.77 2.50 4.16
C ALA A 299 33.01 1.88 5.35
N ARG A 300 32.19 0.86 5.11
CA ARG A 300 31.43 0.15 6.14
C ARG A 300 31.70 -1.35 6.10
N LYS A 301 31.51 -2.01 7.24
CA LYS A 301 31.65 -3.46 7.38
C LYS A 301 30.30 -4.12 7.58
N LEU A 302 30.11 -5.27 6.96
CA LEU A 302 28.96 -6.13 7.21
C LEU A 302 28.99 -6.65 8.65
N VAL A 303 27.92 -6.41 9.41
CA VAL A 303 27.78 -6.87 10.81
C VAL A 303 26.65 -7.85 11.00
N LEU A 304 25.71 -7.92 10.06
CA LEU A 304 24.58 -8.86 10.10
C LEU A 304 24.17 -9.22 8.67
N ALA A 305 23.83 -10.50 8.45
CA ALA A 305 23.15 -10.98 7.25
C ALA A 305 22.10 -12.01 7.68
N GLN A 306 20.82 -11.72 7.48
CA GLN A 306 19.71 -12.51 8.02
C GLN A 306 18.49 -12.48 7.11
N SER A 307 17.73 -13.57 7.06
CA SER A 307 16.41 -13.65 6.42
C SER A 307 15.28 -13.69 7.45
N PRO A 308 14.03 -13.40 7.08
CA PRO A 308 12.87 -13.55 7.98
C PRO A 308 12.65 -14.98 8.49
N GLU A 309 13.24 -15.97 7.85
CA GLU A 309 13.11 -17.38 8.23
C GLU A 309 14.25 -17.87 9.15
N ASP A 310 14.94 -16.93 9.82
CA ASP A 310 16.04 -17.17 10.77
C ASP A 310 17.22 -17.97 10.20
N THR A 311 17.27 -18.10 8.90
CA THR A 311 18.39 -18.74 8.24
C THR A 311 19.50 -17.71 8.05
N ALA A 312 20.65 -17.99 8.64
CA ALA A 312 21.88 -17.33 8.23
C ALA A 312 22.02 -17.54 6.72
N LEU A 313 22.21 -16.45 5.98
CA LEU A 313 22.44 -16.56 4.54
C LEU A 313 23.64 -17.49 4.30
N SER A 314 23.48 -18.39 3.35
CA SER A 314 24.61 -19.20 2.90
C SER A 314 25.64 -18.26 2.31
N SER A 315 26.85 -18.28 2.87
CA SER A 315 27.97 -17.48 2.36
C SER A 315 28.74 -18.30 1.34
N THR A 316 29.11 -17.68 0.24
CA THR A 316 30.08 -18.17 -0.72
C THR A 316 31.43 -17.51 -0.47
N SER A 317 32.47 -17.89 -1.21
CA SER A 317 33.77 -17.22 -1.16
C SER A 317 33.70 -15.71 -1.47
N ASP A 318 32.72 -15.30 -2.26
CA ASP A 318 32.60 -13.95 -2.82
C ASP A 318 31.26 -13.23 -2.56
N GLY A 319 30.36 -13.81 -1.76
CA GLY A 319 29.05 -13.21 -1.51
C GLY A 319 28.08 -14.09 -0.73
N HIS A 320 26.82 -14.00 -1.05
CA HIS A 320 25.72 -14.70 -0.40
C HIS A 320 24.81 -15.40 -1.41
N VAL A 321 24.07 -16.40 -0.94
CA VAL A 321 23.02 -17.08 -1.72
C VAL A 321 21.70 -16.91 -1.02
N LEU A 322 20.67 -16.50 -1.79
CA LEU A 322 19.32 -16.33 -1.34
C LEU A 322 18.39 -17.26 -2.11
N ALA A 323 17.58 -18.01 -1.40
CA ALA A 323 16.62 -18.94 -1.98
C ALA A 323 15.59 -18.22 -2.90
N PRO A 324 14.92 -18.94 -3.81
CA PRO A 324 13.82 -18.39 -4.58
C PRO A 324 12.72 -17.80 -3.68
N GLN A 325 12.05 -16.76 -4.16
CA GLN A 325 10.97 -16.05 -3.43
C GLN A 325 11.33 -15.73 -1.99
N SER A 326 12.50 -15.18 -1.77
CA SER A 326 13.05 -14.88 -0.44
C SER A 326 13.62 -13.48 -0.36
N ILE A 327 13.68 -12.99 0.87
CA ILE A 327 14.23 -11.68 1.20
C ILE A 327 15.32 -11.80 2.27
N ALA A 328 16.28 -10.90 2.25
CA ALA A 328 17.32 -10.82 3.26
C ALA A 328 17.66 -9.38 3.62
N LEU A 329 18.06 -9.16 4.86
CA LEU A 329 18.62 -7.91 5.33
C LEU A 329 20.12 -8.09 5.62
N LEU A 330 20.93 -7.22 5.04
CA LEU A 330 22.34 -7.06 5.34
C LEU A 330 22.52 -5.73 6.06
N VAL A 331 23.18 -5.72 7.22
CA VAL A 331 23.41 -4.50 8.00
C VAL A 331 24.91 -4.19 8.00
N PHE A 332 25.23 -2.95 7.71
CA PHE A 332 26.60 -2.41 7.66
C PHE A 332 26.78 -1.28 8.67
N GLU A 333 27.93 -1.25 9.34
CA GLU A 333 28.35 -0.22 10.28
C GLU A 333 29.73 0.36 9.93
#